data_d22fc82e19a3044349e77733ffb5b04c
#
_entry.id   d22fc82e19a3044349e77733ffb5b04c
#
_cell.length_a   1.000
_cell.length_b   1.000
_cell.length_c   1.000
_cell.angle_alpha   90.00
_cell.angle_beta   90.00
_cell.angle_gamma   90.00
#
_symmetry.space_group_name_H-M   'P 1'
#
loop_
_entity.id
_entity.type
_entity.pdbx_description
1 polymer ?
#
loop_
_entity_poly.entity_id
_entity_poly.type
_entity_poly.pdbx_seq_one_letter_code
_entity_poly.pdbx_strand_id
1 'polypeptide(L)'
;MAGSVNKVILIGNLGKDPEVRHLENGASVANFSIATSENYKDRNTGEKVSQTEWHNIVVWRGLADIAEKFLKKGDKVYIEGKLKTRSWQDQDGNNRYTTEVITDNLTMLGKSPENKSNGNEITTNSTDNQSDDFSGPDQTDDLPF
;
A
#
# COMPACT_ATOMS: atom_id res chain seq x y z
N MET A 1 2.48 27.74 21.45
CA MET A 1 1.28 27.72 20.56
C MET A 1 1.56 26.93 19.31
N ALA A 2 0.81 25.90 19.09
CA ALA A 2 1.07 24.98 17.99
C ALA A 2 0.12 25.26 16.82
N GLY A 3 0.49 26.19 15.98
CA GLY A 3 -0.21 26.41 14.71
C GLY A 3 0.45 25.59 13.59
N SER A 4 0.56 24.27 13.76
CA SER A 4 1.25 23.41 12.83
C SER A 4 0.46 22.14 12.50
N VAL A 5 0.78 21.56 11.36
CA VAL A 5 0.20 20.29 10.89
C VAL A 5 1.34 19.32 10.59
N ASN A 6 1.17 18.08 11.01
CA ASN A 6 2.05 16.97 10.63
C ASN A 6 1.16 15.82 10.16
N LYS A 7 0.99 15.72 8.85
CA LYS A 7 0.11 14.72 8.24
C LYS A 7 0.74 14.19 6.96
N VAL A 8 0.70 12.88 6.81
CA VAL A 8 1.19 12.16 5.64
C VAL A 8 0.08 11.27 5.11
N ILE A 9 -0.11 11.31 3.81
CA ILE A 9 -1.02 10.43 3.08
C ILE A 9 -0.23 9.77 1.97
N LEU A 10 -0.23 8.44 1.96
CA LEU A 10 0.49 7.65 0.97
C LEU A 10 -0.39 6.53 0.43
N ILE A 11 -0.27 6.27 -0.85
CA ILE A 11 -0.78 5.07 -1.50
C ILE A 11 0.40 4.41 -2.19
N GLY A 12 0.70 3.18 -1.83
CA GLY A 12 1.83 2.48 -2.40
C GLY A 12 1.75 0.98 -2.19
N ASN A 13 2.75 0.30 -2.69
CA ASN A 13 2.84 -1.16 -2.62
C ASN A 13 3.93 -1.59 -1.66
N LEU A 14 3.66 -2.63 -0.86
CA LEU A 14 4.64 -3.16 0.06
C LEU A 14 5.85 -3.75 -0.69
N GLY A 15 7.04 -3.41 -0.24
CA GLY A 15 8.28 -3.94 -0.79
C GLY A 15 8.69 -5.29 -0.20
N LYS A 16 8.15 -5.62 0.96
CA LYS A 16 8.38 -6.89 1.66
C LYS A 16 7.24 -7.14 2.64
N ASP A 17 7.18 -8.37 3.15
CA ASP A 17 6.21 -8.71 4.19
C ASP A 17 6.46 -7.89 5.46
N PRO A 18 5.40 -7.50 6.19
CA PRO A 18 5.57 -6.77 7.45
C PRO A 18 6.35 -7.56 8.49
N GLU A 19 7.25 -6.86 9.19
CA GLU A 19 7.92 -7.39 10.36
C GLU A 19 7.14 -7.03 11.61
N VAL A 20 6.69 -8.01 12.35
CA VAL A 20 5.87 -7.82 13.54
C VAL A 20 6.66 -8.18 14.78
N ARG A 21 6.63 -7.31 15.77
CA ARG A 21 7.19 -7.55 17.09
C ARG A 21 6.12 -7.40 18.15
N HIS A 22 6.17 -8.29 19.13
CA HIS A 22 5.32 -8.23 20.32
C HIS A 22 6.14 -7.72 21.47
N LEU A 23 5.68 -6.62 22.08
CA LEU A 23 6.37 -6.00 23.21
C LEU A 23 5.94 -6.66 24.53
N GLU A 24 6.75 -6.47 25.57
CA GLU A 24 6.51 -7.05 26.90
C GLU A 24 5.18 -6.63 27.51
N ASN A 25 4.70 -5.43 27.17
CA ASN A 25 3.38 -4.93 27.63
C ASN A 25 2.20 -5.48 26.83
N GLY A 26 2.42 -6.42 25.92
CA GLY A 26 1.40 -7.01 25.08
C GLY A 26 1.04 -6.21 23.84
N ALA A 27 1.63 -5.04 23.63
CA ALA A 27 1.40 -4.26 22.42
C ALA A 27 2.16 -4.87 21.23
N SER A 28 1.53 -4.88 20.07
CA SER A 28 2.16 -5.28 18.81
C SER A 28 2.59 -4.05 18.03
N VAL A 29 3.72 -4.14 17.35
CA VAL A 29 4.19 -3.15 16.41
C VAL A 29 4.63 -3.84 15.13
N ALA A 30 4.22 -3.33 13.99
CA ALA A 30 4.64 -3.84 12.69
C ALA A 30 5.34 -2.74 11.90
N ASN A 31 6.41 -3.13 11.22
CA ASN A 31 7.19 -2.27 10.33
C ASN A 31 7.17 -2.85 8.93
N PHE A 32 6.94 -2.00 7.97
CA PHE A 32 7.08 -2.36 6.56
C PHE A 32 7.42 -1.11 5.73
N SER A 33 7.86 -1.33 4.51
CA SER A 33 8.12 -0.24 3.58
C SER A 33 7.13 -0.31 2.42
N ILE A 34 6.72 0.86 1.96
CA ILE A 34 5.91 0.98 0.75
C ILE A 34 6.63 1.81 -0.28
N ALA A 35 6.41 1.48 -1.54
CA ALA A 35 6.94 2.20 -2.67
C ALA A 35 5.87 3.09 -3.29
N THR A 36 6.22 4.36 -3.48
CA THR A 36 5.47 5.27 -4.34
C THR A 36 6.29 5.56 -5.58
N SER A 37 5.68 5.43 -6.74
CA SER A 37 6.40 5.60 -8.00
C SER A 37 5.79 6.72 -8.83
N GLU A 38 6.67 7.54 -9.39
CA GLU A 38 6.32 8.58 -10.33
C GLU A 38 6.91 8.25 -11.70
N ASN A 39 6.10 8.41 -12.73
CA ASN A 39 6.55 8.26 -14.10
C ASN A 39 6.46 9.59 -14.80
N TYR A 40 7.56 10.02 -15.39
CA TYR A 40 7.58 11.24 -16.18
C TYR A 40 8.42 11.02 -17.44
N LYS A 41 8.21 11.89 -18.39
CA LYS A 41 8.98 11.89 -19.65
C LYS A 41 10.08 12.93 -19.54
N ASP A 42 11.33 12.50 -19.76
CA ASP A 42 12.46 13.41 -19.81
C ASP A 42 12.34 14.29 -21.07
N ARG A 43 12.37 15.59 -20.86
CA ARG A 43 12.28 16.57 -21.95
C ARG A 43 13.51 16.58 -22.85
N ASN A 44 14.67 16.18 -22.34
CA ASN A 44 15.93 16.20 -23.09
C ASN A 44 16.11 14.95 -23.94
N THR A 45 15.75 13.78 -23.43
CA THR A 45 15.95 12.50 -24.10
C THR A 45 14.68 11.92 -24.70
N GLY A 46 13.51 12.38 -24.26
CA GLY A 46 12.20 11.84 -24.66
C GLY A 46 11.88 10.48 -24.07
N GLU A 47 12.71 9.96 -23.19
CA GLU A 47 12.52 8.67 -22.53
C GLU A 47 11.62 8.79 -21.31
N LYS A 48 10.89 7.70 -21.03
CA LYS A 48 10.12 7.58 -19.79
C LYS A 48 11.07 7.27 -18.66
N VAL A 49 10.99 8.07 -17.60
CA VAL A 49 11.78 7.88 -16.38
C VAL A 49 10.82 7.52 -15.26
N SER A 50 11.17 6.48 -14.50
CA SER A 50 10.45 6.07 -13.33
C SER A 50 11.29 6.36 -12.09
N GLN A 51 10.72 7.06 -11.12
CA GLN A 51 11.32 7.28 -9.81
C GLN A 51 10.49 6.64 -8.73
N THR A 52 11.14 5.91 -7.85
CA THR A 52 10.51 5.23 -6.73
C THR A 52 11.05 5.77 -5.42
N GLU A 53 10.14 6.18 -4.55
CA GLU A 53 10.45 6.55 -3.16
C GLU A 53 9.98 5.45 -2.22
N TRP A 54 10.83 5.11 -1.26
CA TRP A 54 10.54 4.13 -0.23
C TRP A 54 10.21 4.82 1.08
N HIS A 55 9.08 4.46 1.66
CA HIS A 55 8.61 5.03 2.91
C HIS A 55 8.57 3.98 3.99
N ASN A 56 9.13 4.30 5.14
CA ASN A 56 9.10 3.43 6.31
C ASN A 56 7.80 3.64 7.08
N ILE A 57 7.01 2.59 7.20
CA ILE A 57 5.68 2.63 7.81
C ILE A 57 5.74 1.86 9.12
N VAL A 58 5.19 2.47 10.17
CA VAL A 58 5.06 1.86 11.49
C VAL A 58 3.59 1.86 11.87
N VAL A 59 3.09 0.70 12.24
CA VAL A 59 1.72 0.52 12.72
C VAL A 59 1.73 -0.16 14.09
N TRP A 60 0.81 0.25 14.94
CA TRP A 60 0.75 -0.18 16.32
C TRP A 60 -0.57 -0.89 16.62
N ARG A 61 -0.53 -1.85 17.55
CA ARG A 61 -1.69 -2.52 18.13
C ARG A 61 -2.61 -3.15 17.08
N GLY A 62 -3.87 -2.74 17.02
CA GLY A 62 -4.84 -3.31 16.09
C GLY A 62 -4.43 -3.24 14.62
N LEU A 63 -3.78 -2.14 14.21
CA LEU A 63 -3.24 -2.01 12.86
C LEU A 63 -2.08 -2.96 12.61
N ALA A 64 -1.26 -3.21 13.63
CA ALA A 64 -0.18 -4.19 13.53
C ALA A 64 -0.73 -5.61 13.35
N ASP A 65 -1.81 -5.95 14.03
CA ASP A 65 -2.48 -7.23 13.90
C ASP A 65 -3.06 -7.41 12.49
N ILE A 66 -3.65 -6.36 11.94
CA ILE A 66 -4.17 -6.35 10.56
C ILE A 66 -3.01 -6.55 9.56
N ALA A 67 -1.92 -5.84 9.77
CA ALA A 67 -0.74 -5.98 8.91
C ALA A 67 -0.19 -7.40 8.93
N GLU A 68 -0.09 -8.00 10.11
CA GLU A 68 0.39 -9.38 10.27
C GLU A 68 -0.48 -10.39 9.52
N LYS A 69 -1.80 -10.23 9.62
CA LYS A 69 -2.75 -11.22 9.08
C LYS A 69 -3.01 -11.06 7.59
N PHE A 70 -3.00 -9.84 7.08
CA PHE A 70 -3.56 -9.54 5.76
C PHE A 70 -2.57 -8.94 4.77
N LEU A 71 -1.50 -8.29 5.23
CA LEU A 71 -0.55 -7.63 4.35
C LEU A 71 0.61 -8.53 3.95
N LYS A 72 0.93 -8.51 2.66
CA LYS A 72 2.06 -9.23 2.09
C LYS A 72 2.78 -8.37 1.06
N LYS A 73 4.00 -8.75 0.74
CA LYS A 73 4.78 -8.12 -0.31
C LYS A 73 3.94 -7.94 -1.58
N GLY A 74 3.97 -6.75 -2.13
CA GLY A 74 3.27 -6.39 -3.36
C GLY A 74 1.85 -5.86 -3.18
N ASP A 75 1.26 -6.01 -2.00
CA ASP A 75 -0.08 -5.49 -1.73
C ASP A 75 -0.11 -3.98 -1.76
N LYS A 76 -1.21 -3.42 -2.22
CA LYS A 76 -1.44 -1.98 -2.27
C LYS A 76 -2.22 -1.51 -1.06
N VAL A 77 -1.72 -0.45 -0.42
CA VAL A 77 -2.33 0.10 0.79
C VAL A 77 -2.42 1.62 0.73
N TYR A 78 -3.44 2.12 1.40
CA TYR A 78 -3.60 3.54 1.74
C TYR A 78 -3.14 3.73 3.18
N ILE A 79 -2.23 4.67 3.39
CA ILE A 79 -1.68 5.00 4.70
C ILE A 79 -1.95 6.47 5.00
N GLU A 80 -2.46 6.74 6.19
CA GLU A 80 -2.61 8.08 6.72
C GLU A 80 -2.00 8.13 8.12
N GLY A 81 -1.13 9.08 8.34
CA GLY A 81 -0.45 9.22 9.61
C GLY A 81 0.38 10.50 9.71
N LYS A 82 1.42 10.44 10.49
CA LYS A 82 2.34 11.56 10.72
C LYS A 82 3.79 11.13 10.60
N LEU A 83 4.66 12.07 10.27
CA LEU A 83 6.10 11.85 10.27
C LEU A 83 6.64 11.89 11.69
N LYS A 84 7.51 10.96 12.00
CA LYS A 84 8.27 10.95 13.24
C LYS A 84 9.71 10.53 12.97
N THR A 85 10.64 11.30 13.47
CA THR A 85 12.07 10.99 13.38
C THR A 85 12.55 10.49 14.72
N ARG A 86 13.20 9.33 14.72
CA ARG A 86 13.89 8.80 15.88
C ARG A 86 15.38 8.80 15.65
N SER A 87 16.14 9.00 16.71
CA SER A 87 17.59 8.88 16.71
C SER A 87 18.02 7.56 17.32
N TRP A 88 19.10 6.99 16.80
CA TRP A 88 19.69 5.77 17.30
C TRP A 88 21.21 5.80 17.06
N GLN A 89 21.95 5.01 17.82
CA GLN A 89 23.38 4.88 17.63
C GLN A 89 23.69 3.58 16.89
N ASP A 90 24.57 3.68 15.89
CA ASP A 90 25.07 2.50 15.21
C ASP A 90 26.20 1.84 16.01
N GLN A 91 26.77 0.76 15.48
CA GLN A 91 27.84 0.00 16.11
C GLN A 91 29.13 0.82 16.31
N ASP A 92 29.33 1.84 15.49
CA ASP A 92 30.50 2.73 15.55
C ASP A 92 30.30 3.92 16.50
N GLY A 93 29.13 4.01 17.16
CA GLY A 93 28.79 5.10 18.06
C GLY A 93 28.29 6.36 17.39
N ASN A 94 28.05 6.34 16.09
CA ASN A 94 27.52 7.48 15.34
C ASN A 94 26.02 7.61 15.54
N ASN A 95 25.55 8.85 15.69
CA ASN A 95 24.13 9.14 15.75
C ASN A 95 23.50 9.01 14.36
N ARG A 96 22.45 8.20 14.29
CA ARG A 96 21.67 8.01 13.07
C ARG A 96 20.24 8.46 13.31
N TYR A 97 19.60 8.88 12.23
CA TYR A 97 18.22 9.35 12.27
C TYR A 97 17.40 8.56 11.26
N THR A 98 16.23 8.14 11.68
CA THR A 98 15.28 7.44 10.81
C THR A 98 13.95 8.14 10.88
N THR A 99 13.42 8.55 9.73
CA THR A 99 12.10 9.15 9.61
C THR A 99 11.11 8.08 9.21
N GLU A 100 10.06 7.95 10.00
CA GLU A 100 9.02 6.95 9.84
C GLU A 100 7.65 7.62 9.76
N VAL A 101 6.71 6.93 9.12
CA VAL A 101 5.30 7.32 9.13
C VAL A 101 4.60 6.50 10.21
N ILE A 102 4.17 7.17 11.26
CA ILE A 102 3.37 6.56 12.32
C ILE A 102 1.92 6.60 11.86
N THR A 103 1.35 5.45 11.61
CA THR A 103 0.08 5.30 10.91
C THR A 103 -1.10 5.36 11.87
N ASP A 104 -2.06 6.21 11.55
CA ASP A 104 -3.34 6.31 12.25
C ASP A 104 -4.44 5.51 11.55
N ASN A 105 -4.43 5.51 10.21
CA ASN A 105 -5.41 4.80 9.39
C ASN A 105 -4.71 4.01 8.29
N LEU A 106 -5.17 2.79 8.10
CA LEU A 106 -4.68 1.89 7.06
C LEU A 106 -5.87 1.26 6.34
N THR A 107 -5.86 1.33 5.02
CA THR A 107 -6.87 0.70 4.17
C THR A 107 -6.19 -0.15 3.11
N MET A 108 -6.57 -1.40 3.01
CA MET A 108 -6.08 -2.30 1.97
C MET A 108 -6.81 -2.00 0.66
N LEU A 109 -6.06 -1.71 -0.40
CA LEU A 109 -6.62 -1.33 -1.70
C LEU A 109 -6.57 -2.43 -2.75
N GLY A 110 -5.76 -3.47 -2.53
CA GLY A 110 -5.69 -4.58 -3.46
C GLY A 110 -4.55 -5.52 -3.12
N LYS A 111 -4.68 -6.75 -3.57
CA LYS A 111 -3.65 -7.77 -3.42
C LYS A 111 -2.79 -7.86 -4.65
N SER A 112 -1.53 -8.25 -4.46
CA SER A 112 -0.64 -8.54 -5.57
C SER A 112 -1.23 -9.63 -6.47
N PRO A 113 -1.04 -9.54 -7.80
CA PRO A 113 -1.47 -10.59 -8.73
C PRO A 113 -0.93 -11.98 -8.40
N GLU A 114 0.22 -12.07 -7.76
CA GLU A 114 0.83 -13.33 -7.32
C GLU A 114 0.04 -14.01 -6.20
N ASN A 115 -0.73 -13.25 -5.45
CA ASN A 115 -1.52 -13.77 -4.32
C ASN A 115 -2.95 -14.14 -4.69
N LYS A 116 -3.33 -14.05 -5.97
CA LYS A 116 -4.67 -14.41 -6.44
C LYS A 116 -4.87 -15.91 -6.69
N SER A 117 -3.84 -16.71 -6.53
CA SER A 117 -3.93 -18.15 -6.77
C SER A 117 -4.28 -18.90 -5.50
N ASN A 118 -5.48 -18.76 -4.98
CA ASN A 118 -6.15 -19.79 -4.17
C ASN A 118 -7.56 -19.31 -3.78
N GLY A 119 -8.44 -19.32 -4.74
CA GLY A 119 -9.83 -19.03 -4.49
C GLY A 119 -10.69 -19.62 -5.58
N ASN A 120 -11.10 -20.86 -5.36
CA ASN A 120 -12.22 -21.53 -6.01
C ASN A 120 -12.37 -21.33 -7.52
N GLU A 121 -11.84 -22.27 -8.27
CA GLU A 121 -12.46 -22.67 -9.53
C GLU A 121 -13.86 -23.23 -9.24
N ILE A 122 -14.85 -22.39 -9.36
CA ILE A 122 -16.21 -22.87 -9.54
C ILE A 122 -16.33 -23.21 -11.01
N THR A 123 -16.16 -24.47 -11.30
CA THR A 123 -16.59 -25.04 -12.58
C THR A 123 -18.10 -24.94 -12.63
N THR A 124 -18.61 -23.91 -13.25
CA THR A 124 -19.98 -23.93 -13.75
C THR A 124 -19.96 -24.48 -15.16
N ASN A 125 -20.26 -25.74 -15.25
CA ASN A 125 -20.80 -26.30 -16.48
C ASN A 125 -22.12 -25.58 -16.73
N SER A 126 -22.17 -24.76 -17.73
CA SER A 126 -23.44 -24.34 -18.31
C SER A 126 -23.51 -24.81 -19.73
N THR A 127 -24.32 -25.81 -19.85
CA THR A 127 -24.90 -26.26 -21.11
C THR A 127 -25.94 -25.25 -21.56
N ASP A 128 -25.72 -24.78 -22.78
CA ASP A 128 -26.69 -24.63 -23.84
C ASP A 128 -27.85 -23.65 -23.75
N ASN A 129 -27.89 -22.86 -24.82
CA ASN A 129 -29.04 -22.41 -25.64
C ASN A 129 -29.84 -21.18 -25.19
N GLN A 130 -29.75 -20.19 -25.94
CA GLN A 130 -30.65 -19.65 -26.95
C GLN A 130 -30.44 -18.16 -27.15
N SER A 131 -30.23 -17.90 -28.42
CA SER A 131 -30.38 -16.63 -29.11
C SER A 131 -31.66 -15.90 -28.75
N ASP A 132 -31.56 -14.64 -28.37
CA ASP A 132 -32.52 -13.63 -28.75
C ASP A 132 -31.84 -12.28 -28.89
N ASP A 133 -31.91 -11.89 -30.14
CA ASP A 133 -31.65 -10.59 -30.70
C ASP A 133 -32.45 -9.51 -29.96
N PHE A 134 -31.76 -8.58 -29.32
CA PHE A 134 -32.38 -7.33 -28.94
C PHE A 134 -31.42 -6.17 -29.23
N SER A 135 -31.63 -5.58 -30.37
CA SER A 135 -31.12 -4.27 -30.70
C SER A 135 -31.74 -3.24 -29.76
N GLY A 136 -30.96 -2.72 -28.85
CA GLY A 136 -31.30 -1.55 -28.06
C GLY A 136 -30.32 -0.42 -28.38
N PRO A 137 -30.79 0.82 -28.44
CA PRO A 137 -29.99 1.92 -28.96
C PRO A 137 -28.89 2.35 -27.99
N ASP A 138 -27.79 2.56 -28.64
CA ASP A 138 -26.64 3.33 -28.22
C ASP A 138 -26.99 4.45 -27.26
N GLN A 139 -26.61 4.30 -26.02
CA GLN A 139 -26.42 5.44 -25.11
C GLN A 139 -24.95 5.57 -24.81
N THR A 140 -24.36 6.47 -25.51
CA THR A 140 -23.04 6.98 -25.16
C THR A 140 -23.18 7.64 -23.78
N ASP A 141 -22.75 6.91 -22.76
CA ASP A 141 -22.55 7.49 -21.46
C ASP A 141 -21.28 8.35 -21.53
N ASP A 142 -21.49 9.62 -21.77
CA ASP A 142 -20.46 10.63 -21.60
C ASP A 142 -20.21 10.82 -20.10
N LEU A 143 -19.28 10.08 -19.56
CA LEU A 143 -18.75 10.35 -18.23
C LEU A 143 -17.63 11.38 -18.35
N PRO A 144 -17.76 12.54 -17.70
CA PRO A 144 -16.72 13.55 -17.73
C PRO A 144 -15.59 13.23 -16.75
N PHE A 145 -14.67 12.43 -17.21
CA PHE A 145 -13.40 12.24 -16.51
C PHE A 145 -12.24 12.46 -17.46
#